data_5052970d7c992df173b20bedef33e1cd
#
_entry.id   5052970d7c992df173b20bedef33e1cd
#
_cell.length_a   1.000
_cell.length_b   1.000
_cell.length_c   1.000
_cell.angle_alpha   90.00
_cell.angle_beta   90.00
_cell.angle_gamma   90.00
#
_symmetry.space_group_name_H-M   'P 1'
#
loop_
_entity.id
_entity.type
_entity.pdbx_description
1 polymer ?
#
loop_
_entity_poly.entity_id
_entity_poly.type
_entity_poly.pdbx_seq_one_letter_code
_entity_poly.pdbx_strand_id
1 'polypeptide(L)'
;MKKVLVLEDEASIRSFIVINLQRAGYEVVEAECGEEALQKLQENSDTKLCLLDIMLPDIDGFEVCRRIRMSNSQIGVIMLTARTQEMDKVTGLMTGADDYVTKPFSPAELTARVDALLRRMGENT
;
A
#
# COMPACT_ATOMS: atom_id res chain seq x y z
N MET A 1 -9.14 6.86 -13.95
CA MET A 1 -8.33 7.03 -12.73
C MET A 1 -7.61 5.74 -12.40
N LYS A 2 -6.40 5.86 -11.89
CA LYS A 2 -5.68 4.69 -11.40
C LYS A 2 -6.20 4.31 -10.01
N LYS A 3 -6.32 3.03 -9.77
CA LYS A 3 -6.91 2.51 -8.54
C LYS A 3 -5.81 2.08 -7.57
N VAL A 4 -5.93 2.53 -6.32
CA VAL A 4 -4.98 2.25 -5.24
C VAL A 4 -5.75 1.62 -4.08
N LEU A 5 -5.23 0.52 -3.52
CA LEU A 5 -5.80 -0.08 -2.32
C LEU A 5 -5.04 0.43 -1.11
N VAL A 6 -5.78 0.83 -0.06
CA VAL A 6 -5.20 1.28 1.20
C VAL A 6 -5.62 0.31 2.31
N LEU A 7 -4.64 -0.37 2.89
CA LEU A 7 -4.84 -1.28 4.01
C LEU A 7 -4.28 -0.67 5.28
N GLU A 8 -5.16 -0.21 6.15
CA GLU A 8 -4.83 0.44 7.40
C GLU A 8 -5.95 0.18 8.40
N ASP A 9 -5.64 -0.37 9.57
CA ASP A 9 -6.66 -0.71 10.54
C ASP A 9 -7.19 0.48 11.35
N GLU A 10 -6.38 1.54 11.50
CA GLU A 10 -6.84 2.75 12.20
C GLU A 10 -7.66 3.64 11.28
N ALA A 11 -8.94 3.81 11.61
CA ALA A 11 -9.87 4.53 10.75
C ALA A 11 -9.44 5.98 10.47
N SER A 12 -8.91 6.67 11.47
CA SER A 12 -8.50 8.07 11.29
C SER A 12 -7.31 8.19 10.34
N ILE A 13 -6.34 7.30 10.45
CA ILE A 13 -5.18 7.31 9.57
C ILE A 13 -5.60 6.89 8.16
N ARG A 14 -6.45 5.87 8.05
CA ARG A 14 -6.96 5.42 6.76
C ARG A 14 -7.70 6.54 6.04
N SER A 15 -8.61 7.25 6.74
CA SER A 15 -9.36 8.35 6.16
C SER A 15 -8.45 9.47 5.66
N PHE A 16 -7.40 9.78 6.43
CA PHE A 16 -6.42 10.80 6.04
C PHE A 16 -5.72 10.42 4.74
N ILE A 17 -5.28 9.18 4.65
CA ILE A 17 -4.61 8.68 3.44
C ILE A 17 -5.58 8.72 2.25
N VAL A 18 -6.80 8.23 2.45
CA VAL A 18 -7.80 8.15 1.39
C VAL A 18 -8.11 9.53 0.81
N ILE A 19 -8.37 10.50 1.69
CA ILE A 19 -8.69 11.86 1.26
C ILE A 19 -7.57 12.44 0.41
N ASN A 20 -6.33 12.27 0.83
CA ASN A 20 -5.20 12.84 0.11
C ASN A 20 -4.96 12.15 -1.23
N LEU A 21 -5.15 10.84 -1.31
CA LEU A 21 -5.03 10.14 -2.58
C LEU A 21 -6.16 10.52 -3.54
N GLN A 22 -7.38 10.66 -3.03
CA GLN A 22 -8.49 11.09 -3.88
C GLN A 22 -8.27 12.50 -4.43
N ARG A 23 -7.73 13.39 -3.62
CA ARG A 23 -7.38 14.75 -4.10
C ARG A 23 -6.30 14.72 -5.17
N ALA A 24 -5.43 13.72 -5.14
CA ALA A 24 -4.39 13.55 -6.14
C ALA A 24 -4.89 12.88 -7.42
N GLY A 25 -6.17 12.50 -7.47
CA GLY A 25 -6.78 11.93 -8.66
C GLY A 25 -6.83 10.42 -8.71
N TYR A 26 -6.63 9.76 -7.58
CA TYR A 26 -6.70 8.30 -7.53
C TYR A 26 -8.06 7.81 -7.06
N GLU A 27 -8.47 6.67 -7.57
CA GLU A 27 -9.61 5.94 -7.03
C GLU A 27 -9.08 5.03 -5.93
N VAL A 28 -9.72 5.04 -4.75
CA VAL A 28 -9.19 4.35 -3.58
C VAL A 28 -10.14 3.25 -3.12
N VAL A 29 -9.57 2.06 -2.89
CA VAL A 29 -10.26 0.93 -2.28
C VAL A 29 -9.69 0.78 -0.87
N GLU A 30 -10.57 0.69 0.14
CA GLU A 30 -10.16 0.63 1.54
C GLU A 30 -10.28 -0.76 2.11
N ALA A 31 -9.36 -1.12 3.01
CA ALA A 31 -9.41 -2.36 3.76
C ALA A 31 -8.91 -2.10 5.18
N GLU A 32 -9.50 -2.80 6.15
CA GLU A 32 -9.17 -2.65 7.57
C GLU A 32 -8.28 -3.78 8.08
N CYS A 33 -8.22 -4.90 7.37
CA CYS A 33 -7.41 -6.04 7.77
C CYS A 33 -6.89 -6.76 6.53
N GLY A 34 -5.93 -7.66 6.74
CA GLY A 34 -5.26 -8.33 5.64
C GLY A 34 -6.18 -9.19 4.79
N GLU A 35 -7.08 -9.94 5.42
CA GLU A 35 -8.00 -10.79 4.68
C GLU A 35 -8.95 -9.95 3.80
N GLU A 36 -9.43 -8.84 4.33
CA GLU A 36 -10.27 -7.94 3.54
C GLU A 36 -9.52 -7.37 2.35
N ALA A 37 -8.25 -7.01 2.55
CA ALA A 37 -7.43 -6.48 1.47
C ALA A 37 -7.29 -7.49 0.34
N LEU A 38 -7.01 -8.74 0.68
CA LEU A 38 -6.85 -9.78 -0.33
C LEU A 38 -8.14 -10.03 -1.10
N GLN A 39 -9.28 -10.03 -0.38
CA GLN A 39 -10.58 -10.17 -1.03
C GLN A 39 -10.87 -9.02 -1.97
N LYS A 40 -10.62 -7.79 -1.53
CA LYS A 40 -10.89 -6.61 -2.35
C LYS A 40 -9.99 -6.54 -3.57
N LEU A 41 -8.78 -7.06 -3.49
CA LEU A 41 -7.91 -7.14 -4.66
C LEU A 41 -8.47 -8.09 -5.71
N GLN A 42 -9.09 -9.18 -5.29
CA GLN A 42 -9.76 -10.08 -6.23
C GLN A 42 -10.95 -9.40 -6.90
N GLU A 43 -11.70 -8.60 -6.15
CA GLU A 43 -12.87 -7.88 -6.65
C GLU A 43 -12.48 -6.67 -7.51
N ASN A 44 -11.27 -6.17 -7.35
CA ASN A 44 -10.76 -5.00 -8.03
C ASN A 44 -9.44 -5.32 -8.71
N SER A 45 -9.50 -6.21 -9.70
CA SER A 45 -8.30 -6.71 -10.37
C SER A 45 -7.54 -5.63 -11.15
N ASP A 46 -8.14 -4.47 -11.35
CA ASP A 46 -7.51 -3.31 -12.00
C ASP A 46 -6.72 -2.43 -11.02
N THR A 47 -6.59 -2.84 -9.77
CA THR A 47 -5.79 -2.11 -8.79
C THR A 47 -4.32 -2.10 -9.20
N LYS A 48 -3.70 -0.92 -9.21
CA LYS A 48 -2.33 -0.74 -9.68
C LYS A 48 -1.31 -0.73 -8.57
N LEU A 49 -1.71 -0.34 -7.35
CA LEU A 49 -0.77 -0.17 -6.25
C LEU A 49 -1.50 -0.41 -4.94
N CYS A 50 -0.77 -0.99 -3.97
CA CYS A 50 -1.28 -1.20 -2.62
C CYS A 50 -0.41 -0.48 -1.61
N LEU A 51 -1.05 0.24 -0.69
CA LEU A 51 -0.41 0.78 0.51
C LEU A 51 -0.78 -0.15 1.64
N LEU A 52 0.21 -0.79 2.25
CA LEU A 52 -0.02 -1.83 3.25
C LEU A 52 0.62 -1.45 4.58
N ASP A 53 -0.21 -1.34 5.63
CA ASP A 53 0.31 -1.23 6.99
C ASP A 53 0.90 -2.57 7.41
N ILE A 54 1.97 -2.55 8.20
CA ILE A 54 2.61 -3.77 8.68
C ILE A 54 1.85 -4.35 9.87
N MET A 55 1.43 -3.49 10.81
CA MET A 55 0.80 -3.92 12.06
C MET A 55 -0.71 -4.04 11.88
N LEU A 56 -1.18 -5.26 11.65
CA LEU A 56 -2.59 -5.53 11.38
C LEU A 56 -3.15 -6.56 12.37
N PRO A 57 -4.49 -6.59 12.58
CA PRO A 57 -5.07 -7.46 13.60
C PRO A 57 -5.13 -8.95 13.23
N ASP A 58 -5.13 -9.32 11.95
CA ASP A 58 -5.23 -10.71 11.52
C ASP A 58 -3.90 -11.25 11.00
N ILE A 59 -3.52 -10.90 9.77
CA ILE A 59 -2.21 -11.25 9.21
C ILE A 59 -1.43 -9.96 9.02
N ASP A 60 -0.12 -9.98 9.20
CA ASP A 60 0.67 -8.76 9.09
C ASP A 60 0.86 -8.34 7.63
N GLY A 61 1.32 -7.10 7.44
CA GLY A 61 1.48 -6.54 6.10
C GLY A 61 2.50 -7.28 5.24
N PHE A 62 3.51 -7.88 5.86
CA PHE A 62 4.51 -8.66 5.10
C PHE A 62 3.86 -9.89 4.48
N GLU A 63 3.00 -10.57 5.23
CA GLU A 63 2.30 -11.74 4.73
C GLU A 63 1.32 -11.35 3.62
N VAL A 64 0.63 -10.22 3.78
CA VAL A 64 -0.26 -9.72 2.72
C VAL A 64 0.55 -9.47 1.44
N CYS A 65 1.70 -8.82 1.56
CA CYS A 65 2.56 -8.54 0.42
C CYS A 65 3.01 -9.83 -0.26
N ARG A 66 3.41 -10.83 0.54
CA ARG A 66 3.84 -12.13 0.01
C ARG A 66 2.73 -12.77 -0.82
N ARG A 67 1.51 -12.79 -0.29
CA ARG A 67 0.36 -13.37 -1.00
C ARG A 67 0.00 -12.60 -2.26
N ILE A 68 0.12 -11.28 -2.22
CA ILE A 68 -0.11 -10.46 -3.41
C ILE A 68 0.89 -10.83 -4.50
N ARG A 69 2.16 -10.97 -4.15
CA ARG A 69 3.19 -11.31 -5.13
C ARG A 69 3.00 -12.69 -5.74
N MET A 70 2.42 -13.63 -5.00
CA MET A 70 2.13 -14.96 -5.53
C MET A 70 1.05 -14.91 -6.60
N SER A 71 0.11 -13.98 -6.50
CA SER A 71 -1.00 -13.88 -7.46
C SER A 71 -0.78 -12.81 -8.51
N ASN A 72 0.03 -11.78 -8.23
CA ASN A 72 0.29 -10.70 -9.17
C ASN A 72 1.63 -10.03 -8.86
N SER A 73 2.64 -10.36 -9.67
CA SER A 73 3.98 -9.80 -9.47
C SER A 73 4.12 -8.38 -10.02
N GLN A 74 3.12 -7.87 -10.73
CA GLN A 74 3.20 -6.57 -11.40
C GLN A 74 2.61 -5.42 -10.60
N ILE A 75 1.84 -5.70 -9.56
CA ILE A 75 1.21 -4.65 -8.75
C ILE A 75 2.27 -3.94 -7.90
N GLY A 76 2.15 -2.62 -7.75
CA GLY A 76 3.06 -1.89 -6.87
C GLY A 76 2.70 -2.10 -5.40
N VAL A 77 3.70 -2.17 -4.53
CA VAL A 77 3.47 -2.31 -3.09
C VAL A 77 4.36 -1.33 -2.34
N ILE A 78 3.73 -0.48 -1.52
CA ILE A 78 4.41 0.41 -0.59
C ILE A 78 4.02 0.00 0.82
N MET A 79 5.01 -0.29 1.66
CA MET A 79 4.77 -0.65 3.05
C MET A 79 4.74 0.60 3.92
N LEU A 80 3.77 0.68 4.82
CA LEU A 80 3.64 1.77 5.80
C LEU A 80 4.00 1.22 7.17
N THR A 81 4.89 1.89 7.89
CA THR A 81 5.32 1.39 9.19
C THR A 81 5.69 2.52 10.14
N ALA A 82 5.42 2.31 11.43
CA ALA A 82 5.93 3.19 12.49
C ALA A 82 7.38 2.85 12.84
N ARG A 83 7.92 1.76 12.32
CA ARG A 83 9.25 1.29 12.67
C ARG A 83 10.29 1.81 11.70
N THR A 84 11.44 2.20 12.24
CA THR A 84 12.56 2.68 11.45
C THR A 84 13.75 1.73 11.50
N GLN A 85 13.59 0.54 12.10
CA GLN A 85 14.69 -0.40 12.27
C GLN A 85 15.10 -1.01 10.94
N GLU A 86 16.39 -1.17 10.77
CA GLU A 86 16.97 -1.73 9.56
C GLU A 86 16.39 -3.11 9.22
N MET A 87 16.20 -3.94 10.25
CA MET A 87 15.68 -5.29 10.05
C MET A 87 14.28 -5.29 9.43
N ASP A 88 13.42 -4.36 9.84
CA ASP A 88 12.07 -4.29 9.28
C ASP A 88 12.11 -3.89 7.81
N LYS A 89 13.00 -2.99 7.43
CA LYS A 89 13.14 -2.57 6.04
C LYS A 89 13.66 -3.71 5.16
N VAL A 90 14.63 -4.45 5.65
CA VAL A 90 15.15 -5.60 4.92
C VAL A 90 14.06 -6.64 4.72
N THR A 91 13.32 -6.95 5.80
CA THR A 91 12.22 -7.92 5.71
C THR A 91 11.17 -7.46 4.70
N GLY A 92 10.82 -6.17 4.71
CA GLY A 92 9.85 -5.62 3.76
C GLY A 92 10.29 -5.79 2.33
N LEU A 93 11.54 -5.48 2.03
CA LEU A 93 12.08 -5.63 0.68
C LEU A 93 12.14 -7.08 0.25
N MET A 94 12.50 -7.99 1.18
CA MET A 94 12.58 -9.41 0.88
C MET A 94 11.22 -10.03 0.61
N THR A 95 10.14 -9.42 1.08
CA THR A 95 8.79 -9.90 0.79
C THR A 95 8.23 -9.34 -0.51
N GLY A 96 8.99 -8.50 -1.20
CA GLY A 96 8.60 -8.01 -2.52
C GLY A 96 8.03 -6.61 -2.55
N ALA A 97 8.17 -5.84 -1.48
CA ALA A 97 7.72 -4.44 -1.47
C ALA A 97 8.61 -3.59 -2.39
N ASP A 98 8.02 -2.61 -3.04
CA ASP A 98 8.73 -1.72 -3.95
C ASP A 98 9.24 -0.47 -3.24
N ASP A 99 8.58 -0.07 -2.16
CA ASP A 99 8.98 1.12 -1.41
C ASP A 99 8.49 0.99 0.02
N TYR A 100 8.92 1.91 0.85
CA TYR A 100 8.79 1.81 2.29
C TYR A 100 8.65 3.22 2.86
N VAL A 101 7.57 3.49 3.56
CA VAL A 101 7.30 4.82 4.12
C VAL A 101 7.13 4.69 5.63
N THR A 102 7.88 5.48 6.38
CA THR A 102 7.81 5.47 7.84
C THR A 102 6.82 6.51 8.35
N LYS A 103 6.06 6.12 9.36
CA LYS A 103 5.15 7.03 10.06
C LYS A 103 5.94 7.81 11.11
N PRO A 104 5.63 9.07 11.35
CA PRO A 104 4.64 9.86 10.65
C PRO A 104 5.14 10.32 9.27
N PHE A 105 4.24 10.36 8.30
CA PHE A 105 4.58 10.84 6.97
C PHE A 105 3.69 12.04 6.62
N SER A 106 4.17 12.91 5.73
CA SER A 106 3.34 13.99 5.22
C SER A 106 2.50 13.50 4.05
N PRO A 107 1.33 14.12 3.80
CA PRO A 107 0.54 13.76 2.61
C PRO A 107 1.32 13.96 1.33
N ALA A 108 2.14 15.02 1.26
CA ALA A 108 2.95 15.29 0.08
C ALA A 108 3.98 14.18 -0.17
N GLU A 109 4.61 13.70 0.89
CA GLU A 109 5.58 12.60 0.76
C GLU A 109 4.91 11.34 0.26
N LEU A 110 3.78 10.97 0.87
CA LEU A 110 3.08 9.75 0.49
C LEU A 110 2.62 9.81 -0.96
N THR A 111 1.98 10.91 -1.35
CA THR A 111 1.50 11.09 -2.72
C THR A 111 2.67 11.05 -3.72
N ALA A 112 3.77 11.70 -3.39
CA ALA A 112 4.95 11.71 -4.26
C ALA A 112 5.51 10.31 -4.47
N ARG A 113 5.52 9.47 -3.42
CA ARG A 113 6.02 8.10 -3.54
C ARG A 113 5.09 7.23 -4.36
N VAL A 114 3.77 7.41 -4.20
CA VAL A 114 2.78 6.71 -5.03
C VAL A 114 2.96 7.08 -6.50
N ASP A 115 3.05 8.39 -6.79
CA ASP A 115 3.24 8.86 -8.16
C ASP A 115 4.54 8.33 -8.75
N ALA A 116 5.63 8.34 -7.98
CA ALA A 116 6.93 7.90 -8.45
C ALA A 116 6.92 6.41 -8.77
N LEU A 117 6.30 5.59 -7.92
CA LEU A 117 6.24 4.15 -8.16
C LEU A 117 5.41 3.84 -9.39
N LEU A 118 4.24 4.46 -9.53
CA LEU A 118 3.39 4.24 -10.70
C LEU A 118 4.10 4.67 -11.98
N ARG A 119 4.87 5.75 -11.93
CA ARG A 119 5.65 6.20 -13.09
C ARG A 119 6.71 5.18 -13.47
N ARG A 120 7.43 4.61 -12.48
CA ARG A 120 8.43 3.57 -12.75
C ARG A 120 7.81 2.32 -13.34
N MET A 121 6.55 2.05 -13.01
CA MET A 121 5.81 0.91 -13.54
C MET A 121 5.22 1.17 -14.92
N GLY A 122 5.39 2.38 -15.48
CA GLY A 122 4.82 2.73 -16.77
C GLY A 122 3.37 3.14 -16.72
N GLU A 123 2.85 3.49 -15.55
CA GLU A 123 1.44 3.84 -15.35
C GLU A 123 1.18 5.34 -15.33
N ASN A 124 2.12 6.12 -15.79
CA ASN A 124 2.01 7.55 -15.69
C ASN A 124 1.55 8.17 -17.01
N THR A 125 0.50 7.83 -17.54
CA THR A 125 0.02 8.46 -18.75
C THR A 125 -0.80 9.71 -18.45
#